data_46643c90b10171cad2d3c37ed313d9ba
#
_entry.id   46643c90b10171cad2d3c37ed313d9ba
#
_cell.length_a   1.000
_cell.length_b   1.000
_cell.length_c   1.000
_cell.angle_alpha   90.00
_cell.angle_beta   90.00
_cell.angle_gamma   90.00
#
_symmetry.space_group_name_H-M   'P 1'
#
loop_
_entity.id
_entity.type
_entity.pdbx_description
1 polymer ?
#
loop_
_entity_poly.entity_id
_entity_poly.type
_entity_poly.pdbx_seq_one_letter_code
_entity_poly.pdbx_strand_id
1 'polypeptide(L)'
;MSSTQKLNGKGLLAIFAHPDDELFIAPLLSRYSEEGVDCYLAIVTDGRFGITAHMNGLEGDELADLRRRELIGAAQELSIHPPIMLDFADGFSHKTTDLQVALANTARLYSEVVKLVEKIRPSALITFGPDGIYGHPDHTAVGNVVTMAFQASAPDDQ
;
A
#
# COMPACT_ATOMS: atom_id res chain seq x y z
N MET A 1 -6.43 16.58 -27.76
CA MET A 1 -7.26 15.55 -27.10
C MET A 1 -6.40 14.31 -26.98
N SER A 2 -5.79 14.08 -25.83
CA SER A 2 -4.95 12.90 -25.59
C SER A 2 -5.87 11.69 -25.46
N SER A 3 -5.70 10.72 -26.34
CA SER A 3 -6.38 9.42 -26.21
C SER A 3 -5.79 8.72 -24.98
N THR A 4 -6.48 8.81 -23.85
CA THR A 4 -6.24 7.94 -22.71
C THR A 4 -6.44 6.51 -23.20
N GLN A 5 -5.32 5.79 -23.33
CA GLN A 5 -5.36 4.37 -23.65
C GLN A 5 -6.07 3.69 -22.46
N LYS A 6 -7.33 3.29 -22.66
CA LYS A 6 -8.08 2.55 -21.62
C LYS A 6 -7.25 1.34 -21.24
N LEU A 7 -6.93 1.21 -19.97
CA LEU A 7 -6.36 -0.01 -19.39
C LEU A 7 -7.43 -1.10 -19.52
N ASN A 8 -7.47 -1.77 -20.67
CA ASN A 8 -8.52 -2.73 -21.02
C ASN A 8 -8.61 -3.88 -20.03
N GLY A 9 -9.50 -3.75 -19.04
CA GLY A 9 -9.90 -4.83 -18.14
C GLY A 9 -8.90 -5.25 -17.08
N LYS A 10 -7.81 -4.49 -16.91
CA LYS A 10 -6.78 -4.76 -15.91
C LYS A 10 -6.66 -3.53 -15.01
N GLY A 11 -6.81 -3.74 -13.70
CA GLY A 11 -6.85 -2.67 -12.73
C GLY A 11 -5.50 -2.01 -12.43
N LEU A 12 -5.56 -0.96 -11.62
CA LEU A 12 -4.43 -0.34 -10.96
C LEU A 12 -4.31 -0.92 -9.54
N LEU A 13 -3.13 -1.41 -9.16
CA LEU A 13 -2.85 -1.85 -7.79
C LEU A 13 -1.83 -0.93 -7.15
N ALA A 14 -2.20 -0.31 -6.05
CA ALA A 14 -1.31 0.47 -5.20
C ALA A 14 -0.98 -0.34 -3.95
N ILE A 15 0.31 -0.44 -3.57
CA ILE A 15 0.75 -1.13 -2.35
C ILE A 15 1.66 -0.20 -1.56
N PHE A 16 1.24 0.15 -0.33
CA PHE A 16 1.94 1.07 0.55
C PHE A 16 2.13 0.49 1.96
N ALA A 17 2.94 1.15 2.77
CA ALA A 17 3.34 0.63 4.08
C ALA A 17 2.28 0.83 5.16
N HIS A 18 1.75 2.06 5.30
CA HIS A 18 0.89 2.44 6.42
C HIS A 18 -0.45 3.02 5.95
N PRO A 19 -1.50 2.96 6.77
CA PRO A 19 -2.68 3.79 6.57
C PRO A 19 -2.27 5.26 6.61
N ASP A 20 -2.64 6.05 5.64
CA ASP A 20 -2.30 7.44 5.29
C ASP A 20 -1.33 7.61 4.10
N ASP A 21 -0.56 6.61 3.75
CA ASP A 21 0.33 6.68 2.59
C ASP A 21 -0.42 6.82 1.26
N GLU A 22 -1.68 6.40 1.19
CA GLU A 22 -2.53 6.60 0.00
C GLU A 22 -2.72 8.06 -0.36
N LEU A 23 -2.51 8.98 0.58
CA LEU A 23 -2.58 10.42 0.34
C LEU A 23 -1.61 10.89 -0.74
N PHE A 24 -0.45 10.24 -0.88
CA PHE A 24 0.53 10.57 -1.93
C PHE A 24 -0.04 10.39 -3.34
N ILE A 25 -1.01 9.48 -3.50
CA ILE A 25 -1.57 9.13 -4.80
C ILE A 25 -3.10 9.28 -4.86
N ALA A 26 -3.74 9.80 -3.83
CA ALA A 26 -5.19 9.95 -3.77
C ALA A 26 -5.79 10.66 -5.00
N PRO A 27 -5.22 11.76 -5.52
CA PRO A 27 -5.72 12.40 -6.73
C PRO A 27 -5.64 11.50 -7.98
N LEU A 28 -4.62 10.64 -8.04
CA LEU A 28 -4.46 9.71 -9.14
C LEU A 28 -5.47 8.57 -9.04
N LEU A 29 -5.67 7.99 -7.86
CA LEU A 29 -6.66 6.94 -7.61
C LEU A 29 -8.08 7.42 -7.93
N SER A 30 -8.46 8.62 -7.43
CA SER A 30 -9.76 9.22 -7.70
C SER A 30 -9.97 9.41 -9.21
N ARG A 31 -8.99 9.99 -9.88
CA ARG A 31 -9.09 10.22 -11.32
C ARG A 31 -9.28 8.92 -12.12
N TYR A 32 -8.47 7.91 -11.88
CA TYR A 32 -8.60 6.65 -12.61
C TYR A 32 -9.89 5.92 -12.28
N SER A 33 -10.35 5.98 -11.04
CA SER A 33 -11.66 5.44 -10.64
C SER A 33 -12.81 6.13 -11.39
N GLU A 34 -12.79 7.47 -11.49
CA GLU A 34 -13.77 8.24 -12.28
C GLU A 34 -13.75 7.89 -13.78
N GLU A 35 -12.59 7.48 -14.30
CA GLU A 35 -12.43 7.00 -15.67
C GLU A 35 -12.85 5.53 -15.85
N GLY A 36 -13.33 4.87 -14.78
CA GLY A 36 -13.83 3.49 -14.79
C GLY A 36 -12.73 2.43 -14.76
N VAL A 37 -11.55 2.77 -14.21
CA VAL A 37 -10.49 1.81 -13.94
C VAL A 37 -10.72 1.18 -12.56
N ASP A 38 -10.61 -0.14 -12.46
CA ASP A 38 -10.63 -0.84 -11.19
C ASP A 38 -9.37 -0.51 -10.38
N CYS A 39 -9.51 0.31 -9.32
CA CYS A 39 -8.42 0.74 -8.46
C CYS A 39 -8.42 -0.06 -7.15
N TYR A 40 -7.31 -0.70 -6.86
CA TYR A 40 -7.07 -1.49 -5.65
C TYR A 40 -5.99 -0.84 -4.82
N LEU A 41 -6.19 -0.81 -3.50
CA LEU A 41 -5.22 -0.31 -2.52
C LEU A 41 -4.92 -1.43 -1.51
N ALA A 42 -3.65 -1.77 -1.34
CA ALA A 42 -3.20 -2.66 -0.30
C ALA A 42 -2.26 -1.92 0.66
N ILE A 43 -2.49 -2.09 1.95
CA ILE A 43 -1.67 -1.52 3.02
C ILE A 43 -1.03 -2.65 3.82
N VAL A 44 0.27 -2.56 4.00
CA VAL A 44 1.07 -3.64 4.57
C VAL A 44 0.93 -3.70 6.08
N THR A 45 1.08 -2.58 6.79
CA THR A 45 1.04 -2.53 8.25
C THR A 45 -0.25 -1.92 8.78
N ASP A 46 -0.52 -2.15 10.04
CA ASP A 46 -1.71 -1.60 10.71
C ASP A 46 -1.51 -0.17 11.26
N GLY A 47 -0.28 0.37 11.22
CA GLY A 47 0.04 1.71 11.66
C GLY A 47 -0.11 1.96 13.17
N ARG A 48 -0.09 0.90 14.00
CA ARG A 48 -0.31 0.95 15.47
C ARG A 48 0.66 1.81 16.24
N PHE A 49 1.81 2.16 15.66
CA PHE A 49 2.84 2.99 16.27
C PHE A 49 2.98 4.35 15.62
N GLY A 50 2.08 4.69 14.72
CA GLY A 50 2.07 6.00 14.09
C GLY A 50 1.89 7.12 15.10
N ILE A 51 2.64 8.22 14.92
CA ILE A 51 2.57 9.39 15.80
C ILE A 51 2.01 10.56 15.01
N THR A 52 0.76 10.89 15.30
CA THR A 52 0.15 12.10 14.76
C THR A 52 -0.48 12.90 15.89
N ALA A 53 -0.34 14.21 15.85
CA ALA A 53 -0.78 15.11 16.93
C ALA A 53 -2.30 15.03 17.20
N HIS A 54 -3.08 14.60 16.20
CA HIS A 54 -4.54 14.48 16.33
C HIS A 54 -5.02 13.12 16.90
N MET A 55 -4.11 12.17 17.12
CA MET A 55 -4.48 10.85 17.63
C MET A 55 -4.73 10.81 19.14
N ASN A 56 -4.73 11.96 19.83
CA ASN A 56 -5.08 12.10 21.25
C ASN A 56 -4.40 11.09 22.19
N GLY A 57 -3.17 10.66 21.84
CA GLY A 57 -2.43 9.68 22.64
C GLY A 57 -2.89 8.22 22.45
N LEU A 58 -3.71 7.92 21.45
CA LEU A 58 -4.03 6.54 21.09
C LEU A 58 -2.77 5.82 20.60
N GLU A 59 -2.62 4.57 21.00
CA GLU A 59 -1.52 3.71 20.57
C GLU A 59 -1.97 2.23 20.56
N GLY A 60 -1.19 1.38 19.88
CA GLY A 60 -1.47 -0.05 19.82
C GLY A 60 -2.74 -0.40 19.04
N ASP A 61 -3.52 -1.33 19.57
CA ASP A 61 -4.71 -1.86 18.87
C ASP A 61 -5.79 -0.79 18.69
N GLU A 62 -5.97 0.13 19.63
CA GLU A 62 -6.95 1.21 19.51
C GLU A 62 -6.62 2.15 18.34
N LEU A 63 -5.33 2.47 18.17
CA LEU A 63 -4.86 3.27 17.04
C LEU A 63 -5.00 2.50 15.72
N ALA A 64 -4.63 1.22 15.68
CA ALA A 64 -4.78 0.38 14.50
C ALA A 64 -6.24 0.31 14.03
N ASP A 65 -7.18 0.14 14.98
CA ASP A 65 -8.62 0.12 14.67
C ASP A 65 -9.12 1.48 14.15
N LEU A 66 -8.64 2.58 14.70
CA LEU A 66 -8.99 3.92 14.19
C LEU A 66 -8.49 4.09 12.76
N ARG A 67 -7.21 3.83 12.51
CA ARG A 67 -6.59 3.96 11.18
C ARG A 67 -7.23 3.07 10.13
N ARG A 68 -7.62 1.85 10.51
CA ARG A 68 -8.39 0.96 9.63
C ARG A 68 -9.73 1.58 9.21
N ARG A 69 -10.47 2.20 10.14
CA ARG A 69 -11.74 2.88 9.80
C ARG A 69 -11.53 4.08 8.90
N GLU A 70 -10.50 4.89 9.17
CA GLU A 70 -10.14 6.04 8.34
C GLU A 70 -9.78 5.62 6.93
N LEU A 71 -8.96 4.59 6.77
CA LEU A 71 -8.56 4.03 5.47
C LEU A 71 -9.77 3.50 4.67
N ILE A 72 -10.72 2.83 5.34
CA ILE A 72 -11.96 2.38 4.69
C ILE A 72 -12.78 3.58 4.21
N GLY A 73 -12.89 4.63 5.04
CA GLY A 73 -13.56 5.87 4.66
C GLY A 73 -12.87 6.56 3.48
N ALA A 74 -11.55 6.65 3.50
CA ALA A 74 -10.76 7.21 2.38
C ALA A 74 -11.02 6.44 1.08
N ALA A 75 -11.01 5.12 1.10
CA ALA A 75 -11.28 4.31 -0.08
C ALA A 75 -12.70 4.53 -0.64
N GLN A 76 -13.69 4.73 0.22
CA GLN A 76 -15.05 5.06 -0.18
C GLN A 76 -15.13 6.42 -0.86
N GLU A 77 -14.49 7.45 -0.28
CA GLU A 77 -14.45 8.80 -0.87
C GLU A 77 -13.72 8.83 -2.22
N LEU A 78 -12.67 8.01 -2.37
CA LEU A 78 -11.94 7.86 -3.62
C LEU A 78 -12.67 6.99 -4.66
N SER A 79 -13.81 6.38 -4.29
CA SER A 79 -14.59 5.45 -5.13
C SER A 79 -13.76 4.28 -5.66
N ILE A 80 -12.82 3.77 -4.84
CA ILE A 80 -12.00 2.59 -5.16
C ILE A 80 -12.50 1.35 -4.43
N HIS A 81 -11.96 0.18 -4.77
CA HIS A 81 -12.28 -1.05 -4.05
C HIS A 81 -11.94 -0.95 -2.57
N PRO A 82 -12.64 -1.69 -1.68
CA PRO A 82 -12.29 -1.74 -0.26
C PRO A 82 -10.81 -2.07 -0.07
N PRO A 83 -10.11 -1.40 0.87
CA PRO A 83 -8.68 -1.59 1.03
C PRO A 83 -8.34 -3.00 1.52
N ILE A 84 -7.23 -3.54 1.03
CA ILE A 84 -6.70 -4.84 1.41
C ILE A 84 -5.66 -4.61 2.50
N MET A 85 -5.92 -5.11 3.72
CA MET A 85 -4.97 -5.05 4.82
C MET A 85 -4.16 -6.35 4.86
N LEU A 86 -2.83 -6.25 4.86
CA LEU A 86 -1.95 -7.42 4.96
C LEU A 86 -1.63 -7.80 6.40
N ASP A 87 -2.09 -6.98 7.36
CA ASP A 87 -2.02 -7.22 8.81
C ASP A 87 -0.60 -7.54 9.32
N PHE A 88 0.39 -6.84 8.79
CA PHE A 88 1.70 -6.78 9.41
C PHE A 88 1.68 -5.74 10.53
N ALA A 89 2.35 -6.03 11.63
CA ALA A 89 2.53 -5.01 12.65
C ALA A 89 3.47 -3.92 12.12
N ASP A 90 3.14 -2.67 12.41
CA ASP A 90 4.03 -1.54 12.17
C ASP A 90 5.35 -1.76 12.94
N GLY A 91 6.48 -1.64 12.25
CA GLY A 91 7.79 -1.99 12.81
C GLY A 91 8.56 -0.83 13.41
N PHE A 92 8.13 0.40 13.17
CA PHE A 92 8.84 1.59 13.61
C PHE A 92 8.12 2.29 14.77
N SER A 93 8.66 2.11 15.97
CA SER A 93 8.26 2.90 17.14
C SER A 93 9.47 3.68 17.65
N HIS A 94 9.27 4.93 18.04
CA HIS A 94 10.28 5.67 18.80
C HIS A 94 10.67 4.99 20.12
N LYS A 95 9.89 3.99 20.54
CA LYS A 95 10.13 3.20 21.75
C LYS A 95 10.88 1.88 21.48
N THR A 96 10.95 1.45 20.21
CA THR A 96 11.65 0.23 19.81
C THR A 96 12.61 0.55 18.69
N THR A 97 13.89 0.26 18.90
CA THR A 97 14.93 0.33 17.85
C THR A 97 14.85 -0.83 16.86
N ASP A 98 13.78 -1.61 16.92
CA ASP A 98 13.60 -2.76 16.06
C ASP A 98 13.10 -2.36 14.67
N LEU A 99 14.03 -1.91 13.84
CA LEU A 99 13.97 -1.94 12.36
C LEU A 99 13.51 -3.32 11.80
N GLN A 100 13.09 -4.22 12.66
CA GLN A 100 13.13 -5.64 12.32
C GLN A 100 11.79 -6.21 11.88
N VAL A 101 10.66 -5.54 12.09
CA VAL A 101 9.40 -6.23 11.83
C VAL A 101 9.10 -6.26 10.33
N ALA A 102 9.27 -5.16 9.61
CA ALA A 102 9.13 -5.19 8.15
C ALA A 102 10.25 -5.99 7.48
N LEU A 103 11.49 -5.82 7.95
CA LEU A 103 12.65 -6.55 7.41
C LEU A 103 12.66 -8.03 7.82
N ALA A 104 12.21 -8.38 9.01
CA ALA A 104 12.15 -9.78 9.47
C ALA A 104 11.10 -10.62 8.71
N ASN A 105 10.10 -9.98 8.13
CA ASN A 105 9.00 -10.65 7.43
C ASN A 105 9.04 -10.46 5.90
N THR A 106 10.20 -10.11 5.33
CA THR A 106 10.34 -9.84 3.89
C THR A 106 9.86 -11.01 3.02
N ALA A 107 10.17 -12.25 3.39
CA ALA A 107 9.73 -13.42 2.66
C ALA A 107 8.21 -13.62 2.70
N ARG A 108 7.58 -13.36 3.86
CA ARG A 108 6.12 -13.39 3.99
C ARG A 108 5.49 -12.28 3.16
N LEU A 109 6.01 -11.05 3.25
CA LEU A 109 5.54 -9.92 2.46
C LEU A 109 5.62 -10.20 0.97
N TYR A 110 6.77 -10.72 0.51
CA TYR A 110 6.94 -11.13 -0.89
C TYR A 110 5.86 -12.12 -1.33
N SER A 111 5.62 -13.17 -0.54
CA SER A 111 4.59 -14.18 -0.84
C SER A 111 3.18 -13.57 -0.91
N GLU A 112 2.82 -12.67 0.01
CA GLU A 112 1.51 -12.01 -0.01
C GLU A 112 1.36 -11.08 -1.22
N VAL A 113 2.41 -10.33 -1.58
CA VAL A 113 2.39 -9.47 -2.76
C VAL A 113 2.25 -10.28 -4.05
N VAL A 114 3.00 -11.39 -4.19
CA VAL A 114 2.86 -12.29 -5.35
C VAL A 114 1.42 -12.77 -5.48
N LYS A 115 0.80 -13.26 -4.40
CA LYS A 115 -0.61 -13.69 -4.41
C LYS A 115 -1.57 -12.58 -4.84
N LEU A 116 -1.33 -11.34 -4.40
CA LEU A 116 -2.14 -10.19 -4.81
C LEU A 116 -1.99 -9.89 -6.29
N VAL A 117 -0.77 -9.87 -6.80
CA VAL A 117 -0.48 -9.63 -8.22
C VAL A 117 -1.10 -10.71 -9.09
N GLU A 118 -0.97 -11.98 -8.73
CA GLU A 118 -1.59 -13.10 -9.44
C GLU A 118 -3.11 -13.05 -9.44
N LYS A 119 -3.71 -12.65 -8.31
CA LYS A 119 -5.17 -12.56 -8.15
C LYS A 119 -5.77 -11.38 -8.93
N ILE A 120 -5.16 -10.20 -8.80
CA ILE A 120 -5.68 -8.94 -9.36
C ILE A 120 -5.26 -8.79 -10.82
N ARG A 121 -4.05 -9.26 -11.17
CA ARG A 121 -3.44 -9.10 -12.50
C ARG A 121 -3.47 -7.64 -12.97
N PRO A 122 -2.90 -6.73 -12.18
CA PRO A 122 -2.97 -5.31 -12.49
C PRO A 122 -2.19 -4.97 -13.76
N SER A 123 -2.68 -4.00 -14.55
CA SER A 123 -1.93 -3.43 -15.67
C SER A 123 -0.84 -2.47 -15.21
N ALA A 124 -1.00 -1.91 -14.04
CA ALA A 124 -0.03 -1.01 -13.42
C ALA A 124 0.00 -1.25 -11.92
N LEU A 125 1.20 -1.18 -11.36
CA LEU A 125 1.42 -1.25 -9.93
C LEU A 125 2.15 0.01 -9.47
N ILE A 126 1.72 0.57 -8.35
CA ILE A 126 2.32 1.75 -7.73
C ILE A 126 2.77 1.38 -6.33
N THR A 127 3.99 1.77 -5.99
CA THR A 127 4.58 1.62 -4.67
C THR A 127 5.64 2.70 -4.44
N PHE A 128 6.32 2.65 -3.31
CA PHE A 128 7.43 3.55 -3.01
C PHE A 128 8.63 3.34 -3.94
N GLY A 129 9.34 4.44 -4.20
CA GLY A 129 10.68 4.38 -4.78
C GLY A 129 11.72 3.82 -3.80
N PRO A 130 12.94 3.55 -4.28
CA PRO A 130 14.00 2.94 -3.46
C PRO A 130 14.46 3.83 -2.28
N ASP A 131 14.16 5.11 -2.32
CA ASP A 131 14.44 6.09 -1.26
C ASP A 131 13.36 6.13 -0.16
N GLY A 132 12.21 5.44 -0.38
CA GLY A 132 11.08 5.46 0.55
C GLY A 132 10.50 6.86 0.76
N ILE A 133 10.60 7.74 -0.23
CA ILE A 133 10.21 9.16 -0.24
C ILE A 133 11.11 10.03 0.66
N TYR A 134 11.21 9.71 1.93
CA TYR A 134 12.01 10.46 2.93
C TYR A 134 12.88 9.54 3.79
N GLY A 135 13.16 8.33 3.29
CA GLY A 135 14.03 7.36 3.96
C GLY A 135 13.35 6.56 5.07
N HIS A 136 12.00 6.47 5.08
CA HIS A 136 11.31 5.62 6.06
C HIS A 136 11.66 4.15 5.80
N PRO A 137 12.13 3.40 6.82
CA PRO A 137 12.56 2.01 6.63
C PRO A 137 11.47 1.10 6.06
N ASP A 138 10.23 1.23 6.54
CA ASP A 138 9.11 0.42 6.05
C ASP A 138 8.75 0.76 4.60
N HIS A 139 8.80 2.05 4.22
CA HIS A 139 8.56 2.46 2.83
C HIS A 139 9.60 1.85 1.90
N THR A 140 10.87 1.91 2.28
CA THR A 140 11.98 1.32 1.51
C THR A 140 11.82 -0.19 1.41
N ALA A 141 11.51 -0.87 2.51
CA ALA A 141 11.31 -2.31 2.54
C ALA A 141 10.12 -2.75 1.66
N VAL A 142 8.98 -2.08 1.81
CA VAL A 142 7.77 -2.35 1.02
C VAL A 142 8.04 -2.09 -0.47
N GLY A 143 8.60 -0.93 -0.82
CA GLY A 143 8.91 -0.58 -2.20
C GLY A 143 9.80 -1.60 -2.90
N ASN A 144 10.88 -2.03 -2.22
CA ASN A 144 11.79 -3.04 -2.76
C ASN A 144 11.11 -4.40 -2.94
N VAL A 145 10.40 -4.89 -1.93
CA VAL A 145 9.74 -6.21 -1.99
C VAL A 145 8.65 -6.23 -3.05
N VAL A 146 7.83 -5.17 -3.11
CA VAL A 146 6.75 -5.06 -4.10
C VAL A 146 7.31 -5.01 -5.52
N THR A 147 8.38 -4.24 -5.73
CA THR A 147 9.06 -4.18 -7.04
C THR A 147 9.58 -5.55 -7.46
N MET A 148 10.26 -6.26 -6.56
CA MET A 148 10.77 -7.61 -6.84
C MET A 148 9.66 -8.60 -7.16
N ALA A 149 8.58 -8.58 -6.38
CA ALA A 149 7.45 -9.49 -6.57
C ALA A 149 6.74 -9.23 -7.90
N PHE A 150 6.55 -7.95 -8.27
CA PHE A 150 5.93 -7.58 -9.54
C PHE A 150 6.78 -8.01 -10.72
N GLN A 151 8.09 -7.77 -10.68
CA GLN A 151 9.02 -8.19 -11.73
C GLN A 151 9.04 -9.71 -11.91
N ALA A 152 9.02 -10.47 -10.80
CA ALA A 152 8.97 -11.93 -10.86
C ALA A 152 7.62 -12.50 -11.35
N SER A 153 6.55 -11.73 -11.24
CA SER A 153 5.19 -12.11 -11.69
C SER A 153 4.86 -11.61 -13.09
N ALA A 154 5.73 -10.78 -13.68
CA ALA A 154 5.56 -10.34 -15.06
C ALA A 154 5.65 -11.56 -15.99
N PRO A 155 4.72 -11.72 -16.95
CA PRO A 155 4.89 -12.77 -17.96
C PRO A 155 6.19 -12.50 -18.72
N ASP A 156 6.99 -13.55 -18.91
CA ASP A 156 8.14 -13.47 -19.80
C ASP A 156 7.66 -12.99 -21.16
N ASP A 157 8.07 -11.79 -21.57
CA ASP A 157 7.87 -11.31 -22.94
C ASP A 157 8.65 -12.25 -23.86
N GLN A 158 7.94 -13.19 -24.47
CA GLN A 158 8.43 -14.01 -25.58
C GLN A 158 8.32 -13.24 -26.89
#